data_fe1ea5c137be45b8ca415e84dca20f2e
#
_entry.id   fe1ea5c137be45b8ca415e84dca20f2e
#
_cell.length_a   1.000
_cell.length_b   1.000
_cell.length_c   1.000
_cell.angle_alpha   90.00
_cell.angle_beta   90.00
_cell.angle_gamma   90.00
#
_symmetry.space_group_name_H-M   'P 1'
#
loop_
_entity.id
_entity.type
_entity.pdbx_description
1 polymer ?
#
loop_
_entity_poly.entity_id
_entity_poly.type
_entity_poly.pdbx_seq_one_letter_code
_entity_poly.pdbx_strand_id
1 'polypeptide(L)'
;HTDYEVFPSHGDAEKFRKDDLELLQTHKRIDMQETYLSVTGKARIVQTLKALVPMEGRKPLLIGISWDITNLQNIEQELIKARIKAEQSDRLKSAFLANMSHEIRTPLNAIVGFSQLLPAAETAEEKKLYSGIINQNSDILLQLINDILDLSKIEAGTLEYIKRPMNLGEVCRTIYA
;
A
#
# COMPACT_ATOMS: atom_id res chain seq x y z
N HIS A 1 -18.89 23.87 38.87
CA HIS A 1 -17.92 22.74 38.76
C HIS A 1 -16.58 23.29 38.37
N THR A 2 -15.51 22.72 38.93
CA THR A 2 -14.12 23.00 38.56
C THR A 2 -13.63 21.91 37.59
N ASP A 3 -12.54 22.18 36.83
CA ASP A 3 -11.94 21.18 35.95
C ASP A 3 -11.58 19.89 36.68
N TYR A 4 -11.20 19.96 37.94
CA TYR A 4 -10.90 18.82 38.79
C TYR A 4 -12.11 17.93 39.10
N GLU A 5 -13.33 18.45 39.00
CA GLU A 5 -14.58 17.69 39.20
C GLU A 5 -15.08 17.06 37.91
N VAL A 6 -14.67 17.58 36.76
CA VAL A 6 -15.14 17.18 35.44
C VAL A 6 -14.20 16.16 34.79
N PHE A 7 -12.89 16.35 34.98
CA PHE A 7 -11.89 15.47 34.35
C PHE A 7 -11.39 14.36 35.28
N PRO A 8 -11.33 13.09 34.81
CA PRO A 8 -10.88 11.95 35.61
C PRO A 8 -9.41 12.04 36.04
N SER A 9 -8.58 12.74 35.24
CA SER A 9 -7.14 12.90 35.45
C SER A 9 -6.84 14.30 36.00
N HIS A 10 -6.18 14.36 37.15
CA HIS A 10 -5.68 15.61 37.72
C HIS A 10 -4.68 16.31 36.82
N GLY A 11 -3.86 15.53 36.08
CA GLY A 11 -2.89 16.07 35.13
C GLY A 11 -3.54 16.78 33.94
N ASP A 12 -4.66 16.26 33.45
CA ASP A 12 -5.43 16.89 32.37
C ASP A 12 -6.07 18.20 32.85
N ALA A 13 -6.64 18.20 34.07
CA ALA A 13 -7.22 19.40 34.66
C ALA A 13 -6.19 20.52 34.88
N GLU A 14 -4.98 20.18 35.32
CA GLU A 14 -3.86 21.15 35.46
C GLU A 14 -3.42 21.73 34.10
N LYS A 15 -3.35 20.90 33.08
CA LYS A 15 -3.02 21.31 31.74
C LYS A 15 -4.04 22.31 31.20
N PHE A 16 -5.34 21.99 31.27
CA PHE A 16 -6.41 22.87 30.82
C PHE A 16 -6.41 24.22 31.55
N ARG A 17 -6.15 24.19 32.85
CA ARG A 17 -6.04 25.41 33.66
C ARG A 17 -4.82 26.26 33.27
N LYS A 18 -3.70 25.64 32.94
CA LYS A 18 -2.51 26.34 32.46
C LYS A 18 -2.78 27.04 31.12
N ASP A 19 -3.42 26.34 30.19
CA ASP A 19 -3.80 26.87 28.89
C ASP A 19 -4.78 28.06 29.04
N ASP A 20 -5.73 27.96 29.96
CA ASP A 20 -6.67 29.07 30.26
C ASP A 20 -5.96 30.29 30.84
N LEU A 21 -4.98 30.09 31.72
CA LEU A 21 -4.17 31.18 32.27
C LEU A 21 -3.30 31.83 31.19
N GLU A 22 -2.70 31.05 30.32
CA GLU A 22 -1.92 31.54 29.18
C GLU A 22 -2.81 32.38 28.23
N LEU A 23 -4.00 31.90 27.92
CA LEU A 23 -4.96 32.59 27.08
C LEU A 23 -5.37 33.95 27.73
N LEU A 24 -5.60 33.96 29.04
CA LEU A 24 -5.92 35.17 29.78
C LEU A 24 -4.79 36.22 29.80
N GLN A 25 -3.54 35.73 29.80
CA GLN A 25 -2.36 36.63 29.79
C GLN A 25 -2.01 37.12 28.39
N THR A 26 -2.05 36.21 27.39
CA THR A 26 -1.59 36.53 26.03
C THR A 26 -2.68 37.09 25.13
N HIS A 27 -3.95 36.85 25.44
CA HIS A 27 -5.12 37.14 24.62
C HIS A 27 -5.08 36.45 23.23
N LYS A 28 -4.21 35.43 23.05
CA LYS A 28 -4.09 34.73 21.80
C LYS A 28 -4.97 33.46 21.80
N ARG A 29 -5.80 33.33 20.76
CA ARG A 29 -6.59 32.13 20.54
C ARG A 29 -5.73 30.85 20.59
N ILE A 30 -6.19 29.86 21.30
CA ILE A 30 -5.60 28.52 21.35
C ILE A 30 -6.39 27.63 20.40
N ASP A 31 -5.68 26.91 19.53
CA ASP A 31 -6.25 25.97 18.58
C ASP A 31 -5.28 24.78 18.51
N MET A 32 -5.63 23.67 19.16
CA MET A 32 -4.71 22.54 19.30
C MET A 32 -5.44 21.20 19.31
N GLN A 33 -4.69 20.18 18.93
CA GLN A 33 -5.12 18.78 19.09
C GLN A 33 -4.51 18.20 20.37
N GLU A 34 -5.33 17.49 21.12
CA GLU A 34 -4.95 16.87 22.39
C GLU A 34 -5.44 15.45 22.47
N THR A 35 -4.68 14.62 23.19
CA THR A 35 -5.13 13.28 23.54
C THR A 35 -5.46 13.23 25.01
N TYR A 36 -6.63 12.76 25.36
CA TYR A 36 -7.03 12.54 26.75
C TYR A 36 -7.63 11.16 26.94
N LEU A 37 -7.65 10.71 28.18
CA LEU A 37 -8.31 9.47 28.57
C LEU A 37 -9.77 9.77 28.94
N SER A 38 -10.69 9.12 28.21
CA SER A 38 -12.12 9.21 28.57
C SER A 38 -12.40 8.55 29.91
N VAL A 39 -13.56 8.82 30.50
CA VAL A 39 -14.01 8.14 31.74
C VAL A 39 -14.03 6.61 31.64
N THR A 40 -14.07 6.07 30.42
CA THR A 40 -14.00 4.62 30.15
C THR A 40 -12.57 4.10 29.98
N GLY A 41 -11.54 4.94 30.20
CA GLY A 41 -10.13 4.60 30.02
C GLY A 41 -9.66 4.51 28.56
N LYS A 42 -10.50 4.89 27.58
CA LYS A 42 -10.11 4.92 26.16
C LYS A 42 -9.46 6.25 25.80
N ALA A 43 -8.33 6.19 25.09
CA ALA A 43 -7.71 7.36 24.52
C ALA A 43 -8.62 7.97 23.45
N ARG A 44 -8.79 9.29 23.52
CA ARG A 44 -9.57 10.10 22.57
C ARG A 44 -8.71 11.25 22.08
N ILE A 45 -8.84 11.59 20.83
CA ILE A 45 -8.20 12.74 20.23
C ILE A 45 -9.27 13.82 20.09
N VAL A 46 -9.02 14.98 20.66
CA VAL A 46 -9.92 16.12 20.58
C VAL A 46 -9.24 17.31 19.93
N GLN A 47 -9.99 18.04 19.15
CA GLN A 47 -9.61 19.37 18.70
C GLN A 47 -10.19 20.37 19.71
N THR A 48 -9.35 21.17 20.31
CA THR A 48 -9.74 22.19 21.29
C THR A 48 -9.47 23.58 20.75
N LEU A 49 -10.51 24.40 20.77
CA LEU A 49 -10.45 25.81 20.41
C LEU A 49 -10.83 26.63 21.64
N LYS A 50 -9.95 27.54 22.07
CA LYS A 50 -10.23 28.47 23.18
C LYS A 50 -10.00 29.91 22.73
N ALA A 51 -10.89 30.79 23.11
CA ALA A 51 -10.80 32.19 22.78
C ALA A 51 -11.41 33.10 23.90
N LEU A 52 -10.93 34.34 23.99
CA LEU A 52 -11.53 35.35 24.84
C LEU A 52 -12.51 36.20 24.02
N VAL A 53 -13.71 36.32 24.56
CA VAL A 53 -14.75 37.18 24.00
C VAL A 53 -14.83 38.46 24.86
N PRO A 54 -14.55 39.63 24.30
CA PRO A 54 -14.67 40.88 25.05
C PRO A 54 -16.13 41.14 25.44
N MET A 55 -16.34 41.56 26.66
CA MET A 55 -17.66 41.90 27.20
C MET A 55 -17.68 43.37 27.62
N GLU A 56 -18.68 44.13 27.18
CA GLU A 56 -18.82 45.53 27.49
C GLU A 56 -19.07 45.73 29.00
N GLY A 57 -18.21 46.52 29.69
CA GLY A 57 -18.31 46.78 31.11
C GLY A 57 -18.02 45.59 32.06
N ARG A 58 -17.51 44.47 31.55
CA ARG A 58 -17.21 43.25 32.33
C ARG A 58 -15.84 42.67 31.95
N LYS A 59 -15.38 41.71 32.76
CA LYS A 59 -14.20 40.90 32.38
C LYS A 59 -14.51 40.07 31.13
N PRO A 60 -13.51 39.84 30.25
CA PRO A 60 -13.71 39.04 29.08
C PRO A 60 -14.14 37.62 29.45
N LEU A 61 -15.00 37.04 28.63
CA LEU A 61 -15.47 35.67 28.78
C LEU A 61 -14.53 34.73 28.02
N LEU A 62 -14.02 33.70 28.71
CA LEU A 62 -13.29 32.60 28.08
C LEU A 62 -14.30 31.61 27.54
N ILE A 63 -14.24 31.31 26.24
CA ILE A 63 -15.04 30.27 25.58
C ILE A 63 -14.09 29.21 25.06
N GLY A 64 -14.35 27.96 25.45
CA GLY A 64 -13.68 26.77 24.93
C GLY A 64 -14.68 25.83 24.26
N ILE A 65 -14.29 25.31 23.11
CA ILE A 65 -15.03 24.28 22.38
C ILE A 65 -14.05 23.15 22.13
N SER A 66 -14.45 21.92 22.54
CA SER A 66 -13.68 20.71 22.25
C SER A 66 -14.60 19.70 21.58
N TRP A 67 -14.12 19.08 20.50
CA TRP A 67 -14.85 18.03 19.82
C TRP A 67 -13.96 16.83 19.53
N ASP A 68 -14.54 15.64 19.70
CA ASP A 68 -13.84 14.37 19.47
C ASP A 68 -13.62 14.12 17.98
N ILE A 69 -12.36 14.06 17.57
CA ILE A 69 -11.93 13.78 16.20
C ILE A 69 -11.32 12.38 16.04
N THR A 70 -11.43 11.50 17.07
CA THR A 70 -10.81 10.18 17.07
C THR A 70 -11.22 9.36 15.85
N ASN A 71 -12.52 9.33 15.54
CA ASN A 71 -13.03 8.58 14.39
C ASN A 71 -12.54 9.18 13.06
N LEU A 72 -12.49 10.51 12.96
CA LEU A 72 -11.98 11.20 11.77
C LEU A 72 -10.50 10.86 11.53
N GLN A 73 -9.69 10.93 12.56
CA GLN A 73 -8.27 10.58 12.50
C GLN A 73 -8.04 9.11 12.12
N ASN A 74 -8.84 8.20 12.68
CA ASN A 74 -8.75 6.77 12.34
C ASN A 74 -9.11 6.52 10.85
N ILE A 75 -10.20 7.12 10.37
CA ILE A 75 -10.61 7.00 8.97
C ILE A 75 -9.55 7.59 8.04
N GLU A 76 -8.98 8.74 8.37
CA GLU A 76 -7.89 9.35 7.60
C GLU A 76 -6.67 8.43 7.53
N GLN A 77 -6.26 7.85 8.65
CA GLN A 77 -5.15 6.90 8.71
C GLN A 77 -5.42 5.63 7.88
N GLU A 78 -6.63 5.10 7.93
CA GLU A 78 -7.03 3.94 7.12
C GLU A 78 -7.03 4.29 5.62
N LEU A 79 -7.52 5.46 5.26
CA LEU A 79 -7.52 5.94 3.88
C LEU A 79 -6.09 6.10 3.34
N ILE A 80 -5.18 6.70 4.13
CA ILE A 80 -3.77 6.84 3.77
C ILE A 80 -3.14 5.46 3.53
N LYS A 81 -3.37 4.50 4.44
CA LYS A 81 -2.85 3.13 4.30
C LYS A 81 -3.40 2.43 3.06
N ALA A 82 -4.70 2.55 2.80
CA ALA A 82 -5.34 1.97 1.62
C ALA A 82 -4.80 2.58 0.33
N ARG A 83 -4.61 3.90 0.30
CA ARG A 83 -4.02 4.61 -0.84
C ARG A 83 -2.59 4.16 -1.12
N ILE A 84 -1.73 4.09 -0.10
CA ILE A 84 -0.33 3.63 -0.26
C ILE A 84 -0.31 2.21 -0.83
N LYS A 85 -1.17 1.31 -0.32
CA LYS A 85 -1.28 -0.07 -0.81
C LYS A 85 -1.72 -0.13 -2.28
N ALA A 86 -2.69 0.70 -2.67
CA ALA A 86 -3.15 0.80 -4.05
C ALA A 86 -2.05 1.32 -4.99
N GLU A 87 -1.36 2.40 -4.61
CA GLU A 87 -0.25 2.98 -5.38
C GLU A 87 0.92 1.98 -5.54
N GLN A 88 1.23 1.22 -4.51
CA GLN A 88 2.24 0.15 -4.58
C GLN A 88 1.82 -0.96 -5.55
N SER A 89 0.56 -1.41 -5.49
CA SER A 89 0.01 -2.40 -6.41
C SER A 89 0.09 -1.94 -7.87
N ASP A 90 -0.29 -0.68 -8.14
CA ASP A 90 -0.24 -0.12 -9.49
C ASP A 90 1.19 -0.01 -10.04
N ARG A 91 2.14 0.38 -9.19
CA ARG A 91 3.57 0.41 -9.58
C ARG A 91 4.11 -0.98 -9.90
N LEU A 92 3.77 -1.98 -9.07
CA LEU A 92 4.17 -3.37 -9.32
C LEU A 92 3.58 -3.90 -10.62
N LYS A 93 2.29 -3.63 -10.89
CA LYS A 93 1.65 -4.01 -12.17
C LYS A 93 2.31 -3.35 -13.37
N SER A 94 2.62 -2.06 -13.27
CA SER A 94 3.27 -1.33 -14.37
C SER A 94 4.69 -1.86 -14.64
N ALA A 95 5.48 -2.10 -13.60
CA ALA A 95 6.81 -2.69 -13.72
C ALA A 95 6.75 -4.12 -14.28
N PHE A 96 5.78 -4.92 -13.85
CA PHE A 96 5.54 -6.26 -14.37
C PHE A 96 5.25 -6.23 -15.88
N LEU A 97 4.30 -5.39 -16.33
CA LEU A 97 3.96 -5.26 -17.76
C LEU A 97 5.14 -4.77 -18.59
N ALA A 98 5.94 -3.83 -18.08
CA ALA A 98 7.13 -3.37 -18.78
C ALA A 98 8.17 -4.51 -18.93
N ASN A 99 8.44 -5.25 -17.86
CA ASN A 99 9.36 -6.39 -17.91
C ASN A 99 8.86 -7.50 -18.84
N MET A 100 7.56 -7.85 -18.76
CA MET A 100 6.96 -8.86 -19.63
C MET A 100 7.06 -8.46 -21.11
N SER A 101 6.89 -7.17 -21.43
CA SER A 101 7.06 -6.67 -22.79
C SER A 101 8.49 -6.89 -23.32
N HIS A 102 9.49 -6.74 -22.48
CA HIS A 102 10.88 -7.02 -22.84
C HIS A 102 11.15 -8.52 -22.97
N GLU A 103 10.68 -9.33 -22.03
CA GLU A 103 10.85 -10.78 -22.03
C GLU A 103 10.15 -11.46 -23.23
N ILE A 104 9.02 -10.92 -23.69
CA ILE A 104 8.31 -11.37 -24.89
C ILE A 104 9.06 -10.93 -26.17
N ARG A 105 9.56 -9.69 -26.20
CA ARG A 105 10.17 -9.11 -27.41
C ARG A 105 11.43 -9.84 -27.83
N THR A 106 12.25 -10.26 -26.90
CA THR A 106 13.54 -10.92 -27.17
C THR A 106 13.37 -12.22 -27.96
N PRO A 107 12.62 -13.24 -27.48
CA PRO A 107 12.40 -14.46 -28.24
C PRO A 107 11.61 -14.22 -29.52
N LEU A 108 10.65 -13.29 -29.52
CA LEU A 108 9.88 -12.97 -30.70
C LEU A 108 10.77 -12.41 -31.83
N ASN A 109 11.69 -11.50 -31.50
CA ASN A 109 12.64 -10.96 -32.47
C ASN A 109 13.57 -12.02 -33.05
N ALA A 110 13.99 -12.98 -32.21
CA ALA A 110 14.78 -14.14 -32.68
C ALA A 110 13.98 -15.01 -33.65
N ILE A 111 12.72 -15.35 -33.30
CA ILE A 111 11.83 -16.13 -34.18
C ILE A 111 11.66 -15.41 -35.51
N VAL A 112 11.31 -14.13 -35.52
CA VAL A 112 11.09 -13.33 -36.73
C VAL A 112 12.37 -13.23 -37.55
N GLY A 113 13.51 -12.91 -36.93
CA GLY A 113 14.80 -12.76 -37.62
C GLY A 113 15.25 -14.04 -38.28
N PHE A 114 15.26 -15.15 -37.57
CA PHE A 114 15.69 -16.44 -38.14
C PHE A 114 14.67 -17.03 -39.13
N SER A 115 13.38 -16.74 -38.96
CA SER A 115 12.36 -17.11 -39.96
C SER A 115 12.58 -16.41 -41.32
N GLN A 116 13.07 -15.15 -41.29
CA GLN A 116 13.42 -14.41 -42.54
C GLN A 116 14.71 -14.95 -43.18
N LEU A 117 15.65 -15.46 -42.40
CA LEU A 117 16.90 -16.03 -42.90
C LEU A 117 16.72 -17.47 -43.41
N LEU A 118 15.76 -18.22 -42.89
CA LEU A 118 15.56 -19.63 -43.22
C LEU A 118 15.37 -19.93 -44.71
N PRO A 119 14.62 -19.12 -45.49
CA PRO A 119 14.50 -19.34 -46.94
C PRO A 119 15.80 -19.12 -47.72
N ALA A 120 16.72 -18.29 -47.18
CA ALA A 120 18.01 -17.98 -47.82
C ALA A 120 19.13 -18.94 -47.38
N ALA A 121 18.86 -19.90 -46.48
CA ALA A 121 19.85 -20.87 -46.05
C ALA A 121 20.22 -21.82 -47.17
N GLU A 122 21.50 -21.91 -47.49
CA GLU A 122 22.01 -22.71 -48.60
C GLU A 122 22.33 -24.17 -48.15
N THR A 123 22.75 -24.34 -46.90
CA THR A 123 23.16 -25.67 -46.39
C THR A 123 22.09 -26.29 -45.48
N ALA A 124 22.12 -27.63 -45.36
CA ALA A 124 21.26 -28.39 -44.44
C ALA A 124 21.58 -28.05 -42.96
N GLU A 125 22.84 -27.77 -42.68
CA GLU A 125 23.33 -27.36 -41.36
C GLU A 125 22.76 -26.01 -40.96
N GLU A 126 22.76 -25.01 -41.84
CA GLU A 126 22.16 -23.70 -41.60
C GLU A 126 20.65 -23.80 -41.36
N LYS A 127 19.93 -24.55 -42.19
CA LYS A 127 18.48 -24.80 -42.00
C LYS A 127 18.19 -25.42 -40.64
N LYS A 128 18.97 -26.42 -40.23
CA LYS A 128 18.84 -27.08 -38.96
C LYS A 128 19.12 -26.12 -37.78
N LEU A 129 20.16 -25.29 -37.90
CA LEU A 129 20.51 -24.28 -36.90
C LEU A 129 19.39 -23.25 -36.73
N TYR A 130 18.93 -22.65 -37.85
CA TYR A 130 17.89 -21.61 -37.79
C TYR A 130 16.56 -22.16 -37.26
N SER A 131 16.16 -23.37 -37.70
CA SER A 131 14.97 -24.04 -37.18
C SER A 131 15.11 -24.38 -35.66
N GLY A 132 16.30 -24.77 -35.22
CA GLY A 132 16.58 -25.01 -33.82
C GLY A 132 16.41 -23.76 -32.95
N ILE A 133 16.94 -22.61 -33.43
CA ILE A 133 16.82 -21.35 -32.73
C ILE A 133 15.34 -20.88 -32.66
N ILE A 134 14.60 -21.04 -33.77
CA ILE A 134 13.17 -20.70 -33.82
C ILE A 134 12.38 -21.54 -32.80
N ASN A 135 12.57 -22.86 -32.80
CA ASN A 135 11.89 -23.77 -31.89
C ASN A 135 12.21 -23.43 -30.42
N GLN A 136 13.49 -23.28 -30.09
CA GLN A 136 13.91 -22.93 -28.72
C GLN A 136 13.27 -21.64 -28.22
N ASN A 137 13.23 -20.59 -29.05
CA ASN A 137 12.63 -19.31 -28.68
C ASN A 137 11.09 -19.39 -28.63
N SER A 138 10.47 -20.28 -29.43
CA SER A 138 9.03 -20.56 -29.35
C SER A 138 8.68 -21.26 -28.03
N ASP A 139 9.48 -22.21 -27.58
CA ASP A 139 9.28 -22.89 -26.30
C ASP A 139 9.41 -21.90 -25.11
N ILE A 140 10.43 -21.02 -25.16
CA ILE A 140 10.59 -19.96 -24.16
C ILE A 140 9.34 -19.05 -24.12
N LEU A 141 8.83 -18.65 -25.28
CA LEU A 141 7.65 -17.79 -25.35
C LEU A 141 6.39 -18.47 -24.81
N LEU A 142 6.19 -19.76 -25.13
CA LEU A 142 5.08 -20.55 -24.62
C LEU A 142 5.15 -20.69 -23.09
N GLN A 143 6.34 -20.94 -22.54
CA GLN A 143 6.53 -21.01 -21.09
C GLN A 143 6.19 -19.67 -20.42
N LEU A 144 6.67 -18.56 -20.96
CA LEU A 144 6.40 -17.22 -20.44
C LEU A 144 4.91 -16.87 -20.44
N ILE A 145 4.18 -17.29 -21.49
CA ILE A 145 2.71 -17.14 -21.56
C ILE A 145 2.04 -17.95 -20.45
N ASN A 146 2.46 -19.20 -20.25
CA ASN A 146 1.92 -20.06 -19.18
C ASN A 146 2.18 -19.45 -17.79
N ASP A 147 3.39 -18.93 -17.55
CA ASP A 147 3.75 -18.27 -16.28
C ASP A 147 2.84 -17.04 -16.01
N ILE A 148 2.55 -16.22 -17.06
CA ILE A 148 1.63 -15.08 -16.96
C ILE A 148 0.19 -15.53 -16.66
N LEU A 149 -0.26 -16.62 -17.30
CA LEU A 149 -1.60 -17.17 -17.07
C LEU A 149 -1.74 -17.73 -15.64
N ASP A 150 -0.70 -18.41 -15.15
CA ASP A 150 -0.71 -18.94 -13.79
C ASP A 150 -0.66 -17.82 -12.75
N LEU A 151 0.12 -16.76 -12.97
CA LEU A 151 0.11 -15.58 -12.13
C LEU A 151 -1.29 -14.92 -12.11
N SER A 152 -1.93 -14.82 -13.28
CA SER A 152 -3.28 -14.27 -13.39
C SER A 152 -4.31 -15.10 -12.61
N LYS A 153 -4.18 -16.43 -12.60
CA LYS A 153 -5.04 -17.33 -11.81
C LYS A 153 -4.79 -17.16 -10.31
N ILE A 154 -3.51 -16.96 -9.90
CA ILE A 154 -3.15 -16.70 -8.50
C ILE A 154 -3.78 -15.38 -8.02
N GLU A 155 -3.65 -14.30 -8.82
CA GLU A 155 -4.25 -13.00 -8.49
C GLU A 155 -5.78 -13.05 -8.41
N ALA A 156 -6.42 -13.82 -9.29
CA ALA A 156 -7.86 -14.04 -9.29
C ALA A 156 -8.34 -15.01 -8.19
N GLY A 157 -7.44 -15.68 -7.48
CA GLY A 157 -7.78 -16.71 -6.49
C GLY A 157 -8.41 -17.97 -7.10
N THR A 158 -8.19 -18.19 -8.40
CA THR A 158 -8.77 -19.31 -9.16
C THR A 158 -7.76 -20.44 -9.43
N LEU A 159 -6.57 -20.39 -8.82
CA LEU A 159 -5.58 -21.43 -8.96
C LEU A 159 -6.03 -22.72 -8.23
N GLU A 160 -6.26 -23.76 -8.99
CA GLU A 160 -6.60 -25.09 -8.45
C GLU A 160 -5.34 -25.94 -8.25
N TYR A 161 -5.17 -26.47 -7.05
CA TYR A 161 -4.07 -27.38 -6.73
C TYR A 161 -4.52 -28.84 -6.87
N ILE A 162 -4.02 -29.52 -7.88
CA ILE A 162 -4.26 -30.96 -8.07
C ILE A 162 -3.17 -31.75 -7.33
N LYS A 163 -3.52 -32.34 -6.20
CA LYS A 163 -2.61 -33.20 -5.45
C LYS A 163 -2.58 -34.59 -6.08
N ARG A 164 -1.40 -35.06 -6.52
CA ARG A 164 -1.20 -36.38 -7.04
C ARG A 164 -0.08 -37.09 -6.24
N PRO A 165 -0.19 -38.40 -5.93
CA PRO A 165 0.91 -39.13 -5.40
C PRO A 165 2.06 -39.13 -6.41
N MET A 166 3.28 -38.89 -5.95
CA MET A 166 4.47 -38.84 -6.80
C MET A 166 5.60 -39.65 -6.17
N ASN A 167 6.47 -40.23 -7.01
CA ASN A 167 7.68 -40.92 -6.56
C ASN A 167 8.81 -39.86 -6.45
N LEU A 168 9.19 -39.53 -5.22
CA LEU A 168 10.24 -38.53 -4.96
C LEU A 168 11.58 -38.94 -5.61
N GLY A 169 11.89 -40.24 -5.66
CA GLY A 169 13.11 -40.76 -6.31
C GLY A 169 13.16 -40.52 -7.82
N GLU A 170 12.01 -40.51 -8.51
CA GLU A 170 11.92 -40.15 -9.93
C GLU A 170 12.14 -38.64 -10.15
N VAL A 171 11.55 -37.83 -9.31
CA VAL A 171 11.74 -36.36 -9.38
C VAL A 171 13.20 -36.00 -9.17
N CYS A 172 13.84 -36.56 -8.15
CA CYS A 172 15.26 -36.31 -7.90
C CYS A 172 16.15 -36.75 -9.10
N ARG A 173 15.85 -37.89 -9.73
CA ARG A 173 16.58 -38.34 -10.92
C ARG A 173 16.41 -37.40 -12.10
N THR A 174 15.22 -36.83 -12.31
CA THR A 174 14.95 -35.87 -13.40
C THR A 174 15.69 -34.56 -13.21
N ILE A 175 15.92 -34.12 -11.96
CA ILE A 175 16.64 -32.89 -11.65
C ILE A 175 18.17 -33.06 -11.78
N TYR A 176 18.68 -34.26 -11.53
CA TYR A 176 20.13 -34.57 -11.56
C TYR A 176 20.63 -35.13 -12.91
N ALA A 177 19.75 -35.29 -13.90
CA ALA A 177 20.08 -35.72 -15.25
C ALA A 177 20.30 -34.51 -16.17
#